data_afa5be6f9af325a2296bc1a5efe147b8
#
_entry.id   afa5be6f9af325a2296bc1a5efe147b8
#
_cell.length_a   1.000
_cell.length_b   1.000
_cell.length_c   1.000
_cell.angle_alpha   90.00
_cell.angle_beta   90.00
_cell.angle_gamma   90.00
#
_symmetry.space_group_name_H-M   'P 1'
#
loop_
_entity.id
_entity.type
_entity.pdbx_description
1 polymer ?
#
loop_
_entity_poly.entity_id
_entity_poly.type
_entity_poly.pdbx_seq_one_letter_code
_entity_poly.pdbx_strand_id
1 'polypeptide(L)'
;MEQEDKTPKGRILETAISLFSKRGYDAVGVREIAEKANVNISMISYYYNGKIGILVALFEEFHNQYHQTIVNAIDEDKSPELCIQAIIYNMIDFVRTHTDLVMVVFNALPLDIPEINELKTEKINRLIQTIGELAHRLGIDPNDRVLISIVGPSLFSSILTHFRLRSIQKEVFHFDFNDDYYERYKAIISNLFLYGVTGIAGRQNQK
;
A
#
# COMPACT_ATOMS: atom_id res chain seq x y z
N MET A 1 16.65 3.79 22.64
CA MET A 1 16.19 3.84 21.24
C MET A 1 16.86 5.05 20.61
N GLU A 2 17.92 4.80 19.89
CA GLU A 2 18.66 5.81 19.14
C GLU A 2 17.72 6.38 18.07
N GLN A 3 17.49 7.69 18.12
CA GLN A 3 16.98 8.44 16.99
C GLN A 3 18.09 8.39 15.93
N GLU A 4 17.96 7.50 14.94
CA GLU A 4 18.74 7.62 13.72
C GLU A 4 18.62 9.06 13.24
N ASP A 5 19.77 9.71 13.03
CA ASP A 5 19.88 11.11 12.63
C ASP A 5 19.41 11.23 11.17
N LYS A 6 18.06 11.26 11.00
CA LYS A 6 17.42 11.28 9.69
C LYS A 6 17.85 12.50 8.92
N THR A 7 18.23 12.32 7.67
CA THR A 7 18.60 13.43 6.79
C THR A 7 17.49 14.47 6.71
N PRO A 8 17.80 15.76 6.49
CA PRO A 8 16.78 16.79 6.30
C PRO A 8 15.73 16.41 5.23
N LYS A 9 16.15 15.74 4.17
CA LYS A 9 15.27 15.20 3.12
C LYS A 9 14.26 14.19 3.69
N GLY A 10 14.72 13.22 4.47
CA GLY A 10 13.85 12.22 5.10
C GLY A 10 12.86 12.84 6.10
N ARG A 11 13.34 13.79 6.96
CA ARG A 11 12.44 14.48 7.89
C ARG A 11 11.31 15.24 7.20
N ILE A 12 11.59 15.92 6.07
CA ILE A 12 10.58 16.61 5.27
C ILE A 12 9.52 15.61 4.79
N LEU A 13 9.93 14.49 4.21
CA LEU A 13 9.01 13.49 3.65
C LEU A 13 8.11 12.87 4.72
N GLU A 14 8.67 12.42 5.83
CA GLU A 14 7.92 11.85 6.95
C GLU A 14 6.93 12.85 7.57
N THR A 15 7.38 14.09 7.75
CA THR A 15 6.51 15.15 8.24
C THR A 15 5.35 15.40 7.28
N ALA A 16 5.61 15.42 5.97
CA ALA A 16 4.58 15.58 4.96
C ALA A 16 3.59 14.42 4.98
N ILE A 17 4.06 13.17 5.07
CA ILE A 17 3.21 11.98 5.21
C ILE A 17 2.27 12.13 6.42
N SER A 18 2.82 12.44 7.59
CA SER A 18 2.02 12.60 8.82
C SER A 18 1.00 13.74 8.75
N LEU A 19 1.33 14.83 8.08
CA LEU A 19 0.41 15.95 7.93
C LEU A 19 -0.67 15.67 6.89
N PHE A 20 -0.30 15.12 5.74
CA PHE A 20 -1.23 14.80 4.67
C PHE A 20 -2.20 13.69 5.06
N SER A 21 -1.75 12.68 5.81
CA SER A 21 -2.63 11.59 6.28
C SER A 21 -3.74 12.10 7.20
N LYS A 22 -3.46 13.12 8.01
CA LYS A 22 -4.41 13.66 9.00
C LYS A 22 -5.32 14.74 8.45
N ARG A 23 -4.86 15.55 7.50
CA ARG A 23 -5.56 16.78 7.08
C ARG A 23 -5.81 16.88 5.59
N GLY A 24 -5.30 15.94 4.79
CA GLY A 24 -5.33 15.99 3.34
C GLY A 24 -4.24 16.90 2.75
N TYR A 25 -3.97 16.68 1.47
CA TYR A 25 -2.94 17.43 0.74
C TYR A 25 -3.20 18.94 0.72
N ASP A 26 -4.42 19.36 0.35
CA ASP A 26 -4.72 20.79 0.12
C ASP A 26 -4.59 21.66 1.37
N ALA A 27 -4.94 21.13 2.53
CA ALA A 27 -4.95 21.85 3.79
C ALA A 27 -3.55 22.08 4.41
N VAL A 28 -2.48 21.49 3.85
CA VAL A 28 -1.13 21.55 4.42
C VAL A 28 -0.21 22.41 3.55
N GLY A 29 0.43 23.42 4.13
CA GLY A 29 1.37 24.31 3.46
C GLY A 29 2.83 23.89 3.63
N VAL A 30 3.69 24.25 2.66
CA VAL A 30 5.14 23.97 2.72
C VAL A 30 5.82 24.63 3.94
N ARG A 31 5.33 25.79 4.39
CA ARG A 31 5.86 26.45 5.61
C ARG A 31 5.64 25.60 6.85
N GLU A 32 4.46 25.02 6.99
CA GLU A 32 4.14 24.13 8.11
C GLU A 32 4.97 22.85 8.07
N ILE A 33 5.18 22.28 6.87
CA ILE A 33 6.04 21.11 6.70
C ILE A 33 7.47 21.44 7.14
N ALA A 34 8.04 22.57 6.69
CA ALA A 34 9.40 23.00 7.06
C ALA A 34 9.55 23.20 8.57
N GLU A 35 8.60 23.90 9.20
CA GLU A 35 8.58 24.15 10.63
C GLU A 35 8.56 22.85 11.44
N LYS A 36 7.63 21.95 11.12
CA LYS A 36 7.51 20.67 11.85
C LYS A 36 8.64 19.69 11.57
N ALA A 37 9.24 19.74 10.38
CA ALA A 37 10.43 18.96 10.03
C ALA A 37 11.71 19.53 10.65
N ASN A 38 11.64 20.71 11.30
CA ASN A 38 12.79 21.45 11.80
C ASN A 38 13.87 21.69 10.74
N VAL A 39 13.44 22.26 9.60
CA VAL A 39 14.31 22.61 8.47
C VAL A 39 14.02 24.03 7.97
N ASN A 40 14.97 24.62 7.26
CA ASN A 40 14.72 25.87 6.55
C ASN A 40 13.76 25.58 5.36
N ILE A 41 12.79 26.48 5.12
CA ILE A 41 11.82 26.33 4.03
C ILE A 41 12.49 26.19 2.66
N SER A 42 13.66 26.80 2.45
CA SER A 42 14.44 26.67 1.21
C SER A 42 14.86 25.23 0.93
N MET A 43 14.99 24.39 1.96
CA MET A 43 15.32 22.96 1.80
C MET A 43 14.20 22.18 1.12
N ILE A 44 12.93 22.60 1.26
CA ILE A 44 11.83 21.99 0.52
C ILE A 44 11.99 22.24 -0.99
N SER A 45 12.31 23.46 -1.39
CA SER A 45 12.57 23.75 -2.79
C SER A 45 13.83 23.05 -3.30
N TYR A 46 14.85 22.95 -2.48
CA TYR A 46 16.12 22.30 -2.84
C TYR A 46 15.97 20.79 -3.04
N TYR A 47 15.29 20.08 -2.12
CA TYR A 47 15.19 18.61 -2.19
C TYR A 47 14.03 18.12 -3.04
N TYR A 48 12.94 18.88 -3.13
CA TYR A 48 11.68 18.41 -3.68
C TYR A 48 11.06 19.33 -4.74
N ASN A 49 11.67 20.47 -5.01
CA ASN A 49 11.09 21.46 -5.95
C ASN A 49 9.65 21.88 -5.58
N GLY A 50 9.36 21.98 -4.27
CA GLY A 50 8.06 22.41 -3.77
C GLY A 50 7.12 21.27 -3.34
N LYS A 51 5.85 21.62 -3.12
CA LYS A 51 4.86 20.71 -2.54
C LYS A 51 4.50 19.54 -3.48
N ILE A 52 4.42 19.78 -4.79
CA ILE A 52 4.17 18.74 -5.79
C ILE A 52 5.32 17.74 -5.80
N GLY A 53 6.57 18.19 -5.75
CA GLY A 53 7.71 17.29 -5.69
C GLY A 53 7.77 16.43 -4.43
N ILE A 54 7.28 16.92 -3.28
CA ILE A 54 7.10 16.08 -2.08
C ILE A 54 6.05 14.99 -2.38
N LEU A 55 4.96 15.34 -3.05
CA LEU A 55 3.90 14.40 -3.40
C LEU A 55 4.39 13.32 -4.36
N VAL A 56 5.17 13.69 -5.38
CA VAL A 56 5.83 12.77 -6.32
C VAL A 56 6.75 11.81 -5.56
N ALA A 57 7.61 12.34 -4.69
CA ALA A 57 8.55 11.54 -3.92
C ALA A 57 7.83 10.56 -2.96
N LEU A 58 6.74 10.98 -2.35
CA LEU A 58 5.90 10.16 -1.50
C LEU A 58 5.25 9.01 -2.28
N PHE A 59 4.76 9.30 -3.49
CA PHE A 59 4.19 8.30 -4.37
C PHE A 59 5.25 7.30 -4.87
N GLU A 60 6.43 7.77 -5.21
CA GLU A 60 7.57 6.92 -5.59
C GLU A 60 7.99 6.00 -4.43
N GLU A 61 8.11 6.55 -3.22
CA GLU A 61 8.44 5.80 -2.01
C GLU A 61 7.44 4.67 -1.76
N PHE A 62 6.13 5.01 -1.79
CA PHE A 62 5.08 4.00 -1.67
C PHE A 62 5.23 2.89 -2.72
N HIS A 63 5.33 3.26 -3.99
CA HIS A 63 5.36 2.27 -5.07
C HIS A 63 6.63 1.41 -5.06
N ASN A 64 7.77 1.97 -4.70
CA ASN A 64 9.01 1.20 -4.62
C ASN A 64 8.93 0.16 -3.50
N GLN A 65 8.46 0.55 -2.32
CA GLN A 65 8.29 -0.36 -1.19
C GLN A 65 7.21 -1.42 -1.48
N TYR A 66 6.07 -1.00 -2.03
CA TYR A 66 4.97 -1.88 -2.39
C TYR A 66 5.38 -2.91 -3.45
N HIS A 67 6.05 -2.46 -4.52
CA HIS A 67 6.58 -3.35 -5.55
C HIS A 67 7.58 -4.35 -4.98
N GLN A 68 8.53 -3.90 -4.15
CA GLN A 68 9.50 -4.78 -3.50
C GLN A 68 8.82 -5.84 -2.61
N THR A 69 7.75 -5.45 -1.91
CA THR A 69 6.93 -6.35 -1.10
C THR A 69 6.36 -7.51 -1.92
N ILE A 70 5.94 -7.23 -3.16
CA ILE A 70 5.42 -8.24 -4.10
C ILE A 70 6.54 -9.09 -4.68
N VAL A 71 7.61 -8.47 -5.17
CA VAL A 71 8.78 -9.19 -5.74
C VAL A 71 9.35 -10.20 -4.74
N ASN A 72 9.50 -9.80 -3.48
CA ASN A 72 10.05 -10.66 -2.42
C ASN A 72 9.15 -11.88 -2.09
N ALA A 73 7.88 -11.86 -2.50
CA ALA A 73 6.95 -12.96 -2.28
C ALA A 73 6.92 -13.97 -3.44
N ILE A 74 7.47 -13.61 -4.60
CA ILE A 74 7.51 -14.47 -5.79
C ILE A 74 8.73 -15.38 -5.68
N ASP A 75 8.48 -16.67 -5.73
CA ASP A 75 9.47 -17.73 -5.62
C ASP A 75 9.15 -18.79 -6.70
N GLU A 76 10.05 -19.00 -7.62
CA GLU A 76 9.83 -19.92 -8.74
C GLU A 76 9.74 -21.39 -8.31
N ASP A 77 10.37 -21.73 -7.18
CA ASP A 77 10.39 -23.08 -6.60
C ASP A 77 9.08 -23.40 -5.83
N LYS A 78 8.24 -22.40 -5.56
CA LYS A 78 6.96 -22.57 -4.88
C LYS A 78 5.79 -22.67 -5.84
N SER A 79 4.70 -23.29 -5.37
CA SER A 79 3.46 -23.25 -6.13
C SER A 79 2.94 -21.81 -6.30
N PRO A 80 2.28 -21.48 -7.41
CA PRO A 80 1.77 -20.12 -7.62
C PRO A 80 0.75 -19.69 -6.54
N GLU A 81 -0.02 -20.62 -5.98
CA GLU A 81 -0.94 -20.35 -4.87
C GLU A 81 -0.19 -19.90 -3.60
N LEU A 82 0.95 -20.52 -3.29
CA LEU A 82 1.80 -20.13 -2.16
C LEU A 82 2.43 -18.77 -2.39
N CYS A 83 2.81 -18.43 -3.62
CA CYS A 83 3.30 -17.09 -3.97
C CYS A 83 2.19 -16.04 -3.79
N ILE A 84 0.97 -16.29 -4.28
CA ILE A 84 -0.17 -15.39 -4.08
C ILE A 84 -0.49 -15.22 -2.59
N GLN A 85 -0.46 -16.30 -1.82
CA GLN A 85 -0.65 -16.22 -0.37
C GLN A 85 0.40 -15.33 0.29
N ALA A 86 1.68 -15.50 -0.08
CA ALA A 86 2.78 -14.68 0.44
C ALA A 86 2.63 -13.21 0.02
N ILE A 87 2.23 -12.93 -1.23
CA ILE A 87 1.93 -11.57 -1.70
C ILE A 87 0.86 -10.93 -0.82
N ILE A 88 -0.26 -11.62 -0.60
CA ILE A 88 -1.37 -11.11 0.22
C ILE A 88 -0.92 -10.82 1.66
N TYR A 89 -0.15 -11.73 2.26
CA TYR A 89 0.37 -11.58 3.62
C TYR A 89 1.29 -10.36 3.71
N ASN A 90 2.25 -10.27 2.80
CA ASN A 90 3.19 -9.15 2.77
C ASN A 90 2.49 -7.81 2.50
N MET A 91 1.46 -7.79 1.63
CA MET A 91 0.65 -6.59 1.38
C MET A 91 -0.08 -6.12 2.64
N ILE A 92 -0.67 -7.04 3.40
CA ILE A 92 -1.38 -6.70 4.65
C ILE A 92 -0.40 -6.15 5.68
N ASP A 93 0.78 -6.77 5.85
CA ASP A 93 1.83 -6.29 6.75
C ASP A 93 2.38 -4.94 6.31
N PHE A 94 2.57 -4.73 5.02
CA PHE A 94 2.97 -3.44 4.46
C PHE A 94 1.96 -2.34 4.80
N VAL A 95 0.66 -2.56 4.56
CA VAL A 95 -0.38 -1.57 4.89
C VAL A 95 -0.45 -1.33 6.39
N ARG A 96 -0.27 -2.37 7.20
CA ARG A 96 -0.26 -2.27 8.67
C ARG A 96 0.89 -1.40 9.18
N THR A 97 2.08 -1.57 8.64
CA THR A 97 3.28 -0.84 9.06
C THR A 97 3.39 0.56 8.47
N HIS A 98 2.81 0.78 7.28
CA HIS A 98 2.89 2.05 6.55
C HIS A 98 1.52 2.70 6.34
N THR A 99 0.62 2.57 7.32
CA THR A 99 -0.78 3.02 7.20
C THR A 99 -0.89 4.48 6.76
N ASP A 100 -0.13 5.39 7.35
CA ASP A 100 -0.18 6.82 7.02
C ASP A 100 0.21 7.08 5.56
N LEU A 101 1.28 6.46 5.08
CA LEU A 101 1.74 6.57 3.70
C LEU A 101 0.68 6.05 2.72
N VAL A 102 0.14 4.87 3.00
CA VAL A 102 -0.92 4.25 2.18
C VAL A 102 -2.16 5.13 2.14
N MET A 103 -2.59 5.67 3.30
CA MET A 103 -3.76 6.55 3.37
C MET A 103 -3.56 7.85 2.60
N VAL A 104 -2.36 8.42 2.60
CA VAL A 104 -2.06 9.60 1.76
C VAL A 104 -2.19 9.25 0.29
N VAL A 105 -1.58 8.17 -0.16
CA VAL A 105 -1.58 7.78 -1.58
C VAL A 105 -3.00 7.53 -2.11
N PHE A 106 -3.88 6.96 -1.31
CA PHE A 106 -5.23 6.57 -1.78
C PHE A 106 -6.35 7.55 -1.42
N ASN A 107 -6.16 8.43 -0.43
CA ASN A 107 -7.22 9.35 -0.01
C ASN A 107 -6.89 10.82 -0.24
N ALA A 108 -5.62 11.19 -0.21
CA ALA A 108 -5.21 12.59 -0.20
C ALA A 108 -4.57 13.06 -1.51
N LEU A 109 -4.26 12.12 -2.42
CA LEU A 109 -3.66 12.47 -3.70
C LEU A 109 -4.71 13.10 -4.63
N PRO A 110 -4.47 14.34 -5.12
CA PRO A 110 -5.25 14.87 -6.22
C PRO A 110 -5.17 13.93 -7.42
N LEU A 111 -6.32 13.64 -8.05
CA LEU A 111 -6.38 12.72 -9.19
C LEU A 111 -6.03 13.39 -10.53
N ASP A 112 -5.92 14.71 -10.53
CA ASP A 112 -5.83 15.56 -11.71
C ASP A 112 -4.45 16.20 -11.93
N ILE A 113 -3.43 15.77 -11.19
CA ILE A 113 -2.04 16.21 -11.40
C ILE A 113 -1.40 15.34 -12.49
N PRO A 114 -1.04 15.90 -13.67
CA PRO A 114 -0.52 15.14 -14.81
C PRO A 114 0.72 14.31 -14.46
N GLU A 115 1.68 14.87 -13.71
CA GLU A 115 2.92 14.22 -13.30
C GLU A 115 2.65 12.96 -12.46
N ILE A 116 1.63 13.01 -11.61
CA ILE A 116 1.21 11.87 -10.80
C ILE A 116 0.52 10.81 -11.66
N ASN A 117 -0.26 11.20 -12.65
CA ASN A 117 -0.95 10.25 -13.53
C ASN A 117 0.02 9.48 -14.44
N GLU A 118 1.03 10.14 -14.98
CA GLU A 118 2.09 9.49 -15.75
C GLU A 118 2.84 8.48 -14.88
N LEU A 119 3.25 8.89 -13.68
CA LEU A 119 3.93 8.03 -12.74
C LEU A 119 3.07 6.83 -12.29
N LYS A 120 1.77 7.03 -12.04
CA LYS A 120 0.82 5.94 -11.74
C LYS A 120 0.78 4.93 -12.87
N THR A 121 0.65 5.39 -14.10
CA THR A 121 0.57 4.53 -15.28
C THR A 121 1.84 3.69 -15.44
N GLU A 122 3.01 4.30 -15.29
CA GLU A 122 4.29 3.59 -15.33
C GLU A 122 4.37 2.50 -14.26
N LYS A 123 4.06 2.85 -12.99
CA LYS A 123 4.17 1.94 -11.86
C LYS A 123 3.17 0.79 -11.93
N ILE A 124 1.93 1.05 -12.37
CA ILE A 124 0.93 0.01 -12.60
C ILE A 124 1.38 -0.95 -13.70
N ASN A 125 1.89 -0.45 -14.83
CA ASN A 125 2.40 -1.30 -15.89
C ASN A 125 3.56 -2.18 -15.42
N ARG A 126 4.49 -1.63 -14.63
CA ARG A 126 5.59 -2.39 -14.03
C ARG A 126 5.06 -3.49 -13.11
N LEU A 127 4.05 -3.20 -12.30
CA LEU A 127 3.42 -4.20 -11.42
C LEU A 127 2.78 -5.34 -12.21
N ILE A 128 2.02 -5.01 -13.27
CA ILE A 128 1.39 -5.98 -14.16
C ILE A 128 2.45 -6.90 -14.79
N GLN A 129 3.57 -6.35 -15.25
CA GLN A 129 4.68 -7.15 -15.80
C GLN A 129 5.27 -8.09 -14.74
N THR A 130 5.48 -7.60 -13.51
CA THR A 130 6.04 -8.39 -12.41
C THR A 130 5.17 -9.60 -12.05
N ILE A 131 3.84 -9.44 -12.04
CA ILE A 131 2.92 -10.54 -11.69
C ILE A 131 2.46 -11.38 -12.88
N GLY A 132 2.80 -10.97 -14.11
CA GLY A 132 2.31 -11.61 -15.34
C GLY A 132 2.72 -13.08 -15.45
N GLU A 133 3.96 -13.43 -15.11
CA GLU A 133 4.43 -14.81 -15.12
C GLU A 133 3.74 -15.66 -14.05
N LEU A 134 3.55 -15.12 -12.85
CA LEU A 134 2.82 -15.80 -11.79
C LEU A 134 1.35 -16.04 -12.19
N ALA A 135 0.72 -15.06 -12.85
CA ALA A 135 -0.64 -15.21 -13.38
C ALA A 135 -0.71 -16.34 -14.44
N HIS A 136 0.25 -16.39 -15.35
CA HIS A 136 0.35 -17.46 -16.34
C HIS A 136 0.50 -18.85 -15.70
N ARG A 137 1.31 -18.98 -14.66
CA ARG A 137 1.48 -20.23 -13.88
C ARG A 137 0.18 -20.68 -13.19
N LEU A 138 -0.75 -19.76 -12.92
CA LEU A 138 -2.10 -20.04 -12.41
C LEU A 138 -3.11 -20.38 -13.51
N GLY A 139 -2.70 -20.39 -14.78
CA GLY A 139 -3.60 -20.56 -15.92
C GLY A 139 -4.41 -19.30 -16.26
N ILE A 140 -4.01 -18.15 -15.75
CA ILE A 140 -4.61 -16.84 -16.06
C ILE A 140 -3.87 -16.27 -17.26
N ASP A 141 -4.62 -15.87 -18.31
CA ASP A 141 -4.02 -15.16 -19.43
C ASP A 141 -3.52 -13.77 -18.96
N PRO A 142 -2.20 -13.52 -19.00
CA PRO A 142 -1.64 -12.23 -18.61
C PRO A 142 -2.07 -11.07 -19.54
N ASN A 143 -2.71 -11.36 -20.68
CA ASN A 143 -3.27 -10.36 -21.58
C ASN A 143 -4.77 -10.11 -21.36
N ASP A 144 -5.43 -10.86 -20.48
CA ASP A 144 -6.81 -10.56 -20.07
C ASP A 144 -6.87 -9.28 -19.24
N ARG A 145 -6.95 -8.18 -19.96
CA ARG A 145 -6.97 -6.82 -19.36
C ARG A 145 -8.17 -6.59 -18.44
N VAL A 146 -9.31 -7.24 -18.74
CA VAL A 146 -10.51 -7.11 -17.91
C VAL A 146 -10.28 -7.78 -16.57
N LEU A 147 -9.82 -9.03 -16.58
CA LEU A 147 -9.51 -9.77 -15.35
C LEU A 147 -8.47 -9.05 -14.48
N ILE A 148 -7.36 -8.63 -15.09
CA ILE A 148 -6.28 -7.92 -14.39
C ILE A 148 -6.77 -6.61 -13.79
N SER A 149 -7.60 -5.84 -14.52
CA SER A 149 -8.15 -4.56 -14.03
C SER A 149 -9.12 -4.72 -12.86
N ILE A 150 -9.63 -5.92 -12.62
CA ILE A 150 -10.57 -6.21 -11.52
C ILE A 150 -9.87 -6.86 -10.34
N VAL A 151 -9.10 -7.92 -10.54
CA VAL A 151 -8.60 -8.77 -9.45
C VAL A 151 -7.62 -8.03 -8.54
N GLY A 152 -6.59 -7.41 -9.10
CA GLY A 152 -5.59 -6.68 -8.33
C GLY A 152 -6.17 -5.50 -7.53
N PRO A 153 -6.91 -4.58 -8.17
CA PRO A 153 -7.59 -3.49 -7.46
C PRO A 153 -8.61 -3.97 -6.43
N SER A 154 -9.33 -5.07 -6.67
CA SER A 154 -10.27 -5.63 -5.70
C SER A 154 -9.57 -6.14 -4.45
N LEU A 155 -8.46 -6.86 -4.60
CA LEU A 155 -7.63 -7.31 -3.48
C LEU A 155 -7.15 -6.13 -2.65
N PHE A 156 -6.53 -5.16 -3.31
CA PHE A 156 -5.99 -3.99 -2.62
C PHE A 156 -7.08 -3.18 -1.91
N SER A 157 -8.22 -2.95 -2.58
CA SER A 157 -9.36 -2.23 -2.02
C SER A 157 -9.95 -2.95 -0.80
N SER A 158 -10.00 -4.28 -0.81
CA SER A 158 -10.46 -5.06 0.34
C SER A 158 -9.57 -4.86 1.56
N ILE A 159 -8.24 -4.89 1.37
CA ILE A 159 -7.27 -4.63 2.43
C ILE A 159 -7.41 -3.17 2.92
N LEU A 160 -7.39 -2.20 2.00
CA LEU A 160 -7.47 -0.78 2.34
C LEU A 160 -8.73 -0.44 3.12
N THR A 161 -9.88 -1.00 2.73
CA THR A 161 -11.17 -0.77 3.39
C THR A 161 -11.15 -1.21 4.85
N HIS A 162 -10.50 -2.34 5.16
CA HIS A 162 -10.32 -2.77 6.55
C HIS A 162 -9.61 -1.70 7.38
N PHE A 163 -8.47 -1.18 6.91
CA PHE A 163 -7.71 -0.17 7.65
C PHE A 163 -8.46 1.17 7.77
N ARG A 164 -9.25 1.54 6.78
CA ARG A 164 -10.11 2.75 6.82
C ARG A 164 -11.25 2.64 7.83
N LEU A 165 -11.84 1.46 7.96
CA LEU A 165 -13.00 1.22 8.83
C LEU A 165 -12.60 0.67 10.21
N ARG A 166 -11.31 0.57 10.51
CA ARG A 166 -10.77 -0.09 11.70
C ARG A 166 -11.38 0.44 13.01
N SER A 167 -11.56 1.77 13.15
CA SER A 167 -12.18 2.37 14.34
C SER A 167 -13.64 1.92 14.50
N ILE A 168 -14.40 1.94 13.40
CA ILE A 168 -15.81 1.51 13.39
C ILE A 168 -15.90 0.01 13.68
N GLN A 169 -15.03 -0.81 13.07
CA GLN A 169 -15.00 -2.26 13.32
C GLN A 169 -14.67 -2.57 14.78
N LYS A 170 -13.78 -1.79 15.40
CA LYS A 170 -13.47 -1.94 16.84
C LYS A 170 -14.72 -1.70 17.71
N GLU A 171 -15.51 -0.69 17.41
CA GLU A 171 -16.72 -0.39 18.15
C GLU A 171 -17.82 -1.44 17.93
N VAL A 172 -18.03 -1.84 16.67
CA VAL A 172 -19.15 -2.73 16.30
C VAL A 172 -18.89 -4.18 16.73
N PHE A 173 -17.67 -4.66 16.54
CA PHE A 173 -17.32 -6.08 16.75
C PHE A 173 -16.47 -6.32 18.01
N HIS A 174 -16.06 -5.27 18.70
CA HIS A 174 -15.23 -5.32 19.92
C HIS A 174 -13.90 -6.06 19.69
N PHE A 175 -13.32 -5.96 18.48
CA PHE A 175 -12.05 -6.59 18.16
C PHE A 175 -10.86 -5.82 18.74
N ASP A 176 -9.88 -6.60 19.25
CA ASP A 176 -8.52 -6.13 19.43
C ASP A 176 -7.70 -6.49 18.19
N PHE A 177 -7.16 -5.47 17.51
CA PHE A 177 -6.34 -5.63 16.31
C PHE A 177 -4.88 -5.96 16.67
N ASN A 178 -4.72 -7.09 17.38
CA ASN A 178 -3.44 -7.68 17.77
C ASN A 178 -2.87 -8.58 16.66
N ASP A 179 -1.75 -9.24 16.92
CA ASP A 179 -1.10 -10.11 15.94
C ASP A 179 -1.96 -11.32 15.59
N ASP A 180 -2.64 -11.95 16.57
CA ASP A 180 -3.54 -13.08 16.34
C ASP A 180 -4.70 -12.71 15.39
N TYR A 181 -5.26 -11.51 15.55
CA TYR A 181 -6.27 -10.99 14.63
C TYR A 181 -5.71 -10.90 13.22
N TYR A 182 -4.51 -10.32 13.04
CA TYR A 182 -3.95 -10.13 11.72
C TYR A 182 -3.51 -11.44 11.06
N GLU A 183 -3.03 -12.42 11.80
CA GLU A 183 -2.76 -13.75 11.24
C GLU A 183 -4.05 -14.41 10.71
N ARG A 184 -5.14 -14.28 11.45
CA ARG A 184 -6.45 -14.77 11.00
C ARG A 184 -6.99 -13.95 9.81
N TYR A 185 -6.84 -12.64 9.83
CA TYR A 185 -7.24 -11.76 8.74
C TYR A 185 -6.51 -12.11 7.44
N LYS A 186 -5.20 -12.29 7.48
CA LYS A 186 -4.37 -12.73 6.34
C LYS A 186 -4.88 -14.05 5.75
N ALA A 187 -5.15 -15.04 6.61
CA ALA A 187 -5.64 -16.33 6.16
C ALA A 187 -7.03 -16.23 5.50
N ILE A 188 -7.94 -15.42 6.04
CA ILE A 188 -9.28 -15.21 5.48
C ILE A 188 -9.19 -14.52 4.11
N ILE A 189 -8.45 -13.41 4.00
CA ILE A 189 -8.29 -12.67 2.74
C ILE A 189 -7.63 -13.55 1.68
N SER A 190 -6.58 -14.30 2.04
CA SER A 190 -5.91 -15.21 1.12
C SER A 190 -6.86 -16.29 0.59
N ASN A 191 -7.62 -16.94 1.48
CA ASN A 191 -8.59 -17.95 1.07
C ASN A 191 -9.72 -17.37 0.22
N LEU A 192 -10.18 -16.16 0.54
CA LEU A 192 -11.22 -15.46 -0.25
C LEU A 192 -10.75 -15.21 -1.68
N PHE A 193 -9.54 -14.75 -1.88
CA PHE A 193 -9.02 -14.42 -3.20
C PHE A 193 -8.56 -15.65 -3.99
N LEU A 194 -8.04 -16.68 -3.34
CA LEU A 194 -7.63 -17.92 -4.02
C LEU A 194 -8.82 -18.83 -4.37
N TYR A 195 -9.82 -18.91 -3.49
CA TYR A 195 -10.86 -19.94 -3.60
C TYR A 195 -12.29 -19.40 -3.49
N GLY A 196 -12.48 -18.10 -3.33
CA GLY A 196 -13.80 -17.49 -3.11
C GLY A 196 -14.41 -17.81 -1.75
N VAL A 197 -15.67 -17.44 -1.56
CA VAL A 197 -16.38 -17.61 -0.27
C VAL A 197 -16.52 -19.10 0.11
N THR A 198 -16.70 -19.97 -0.86
CA THR A 198 -16.80 -21.43 -0.63
C THR A 198 -15.51 -22.02 -0.08
N GLY A 199 -14.35 -21.49 -0.45
CA GLY A 199 -13.05 -21.89 0.11
C GLY A 199 -12.89 -21.55 1.59
N ILE A 200 -13.55 -20.50 2.07
CA ILE A 200 -13.57 -20.14 3.50
C ILE A 200 -14.40 -21.14 4.29
N ALA A 201 -15.58 -21.50 3.80
CA ALA A 201 -16.51 -22.44 4.45
C ALA A 201 -15.94 -23.86 4.55
N GLY A 202 -15.27 -24.35 3.50
CA GLY A 202 -14.74 -25.72 3.44
C GLY A 202 -13.62 -26.01 4.44
N ARG A 203 -12.83 -25.00 4.87
CA ARG A 203 -11.74 -25.15 5.83
C ARG A 203 -12.16 -25.05 7.29
N GLN A 204 -13.34 -24.52 7.57
CA GLN A 204 -13.87 -24.47 8.93
C GLN A 204 -14.39 -25.83 9.42
N ASN A 205 -14.74 -26.73 8.48
CA ASN A 205 -15.25 -28.06 8.77
C ASN A 205 -14.14 -29.13 8.91
N GLN A 206 -12.86 -28.77 8.80
CA GLN A 206 -11.72 -29.68 8.95
C GLN A 206 -10.95 -29.50 10.28
N LYS A 207 -11.51 -28.81 11.23
CA LYS A 207 -11.07 -28.71 12.61
C LYS A 207 -12.11 -29.45 13.47
#